data_fcb807018a1878dc3c2b6f99c3367688
#
_entry.id   fcb807018a1878dc3c2b6f99c3367688
#
_cell.length_a   1.000
_cell.length_b   1.000
_cell.length_c   1.000
_cell.angle_alpha   90.00
_cell.angle_beta   90.00
_cell.angle_gamma   90.00
#
_symmetry.space_group_name_H-M   'P 1'
#
loop_
_entity.id
_entity.type
_entity.pdbx_description
1 polymer ?
#
loop_
_entity_poly.entity_id
_entity_poly.type
_entity_poly.pdbx_seq_one_letter_code
_entity_poly.pdbx_strand_id
1 'polypeptide(L)'
;KVDEWVQWLRLQPEVEHVNTVSDIIKRLNMNMHADKSEFHRIPGDEEEMAQFFLLYEMSLRRGMDLNNQIDQAKSSTRVAVTVKNLSTNQLLALEERVQQWMVDNMPEVMRTDGTGSTMMFAHIGERNIKSMLIGTSVALVLISVILIFALKSLPIGLLSLVPNLVPPLVGFGLWGLFVGQVGLGLSIVAGMTLGIVVDDTVHFLYKYMHANREMKMTATEAVHYAFHTVGSALVVTTIVLI
;
A
#
# COMPACT_ATOMS: atom_id res chain seq x y z
N LYS A 1 -20.20 20.54 -13.39
CA LYS A 1 -19.18 19.48 -13.43
C LYS A 1 -18.69 19.07 -12.04
N VAL A 2 -18.24 20.00 -11.18
CA VAL A 2 -17.83 19.65 -9.80
C VAL A 2 -18.96 18.97 -9.03
N ASP A 3 -20.18 19.49 -9.11
CA ASP A 3 -21.33 18.91 -8.44
C ASP A 3 -21.72 17.52 -8.96
N GLU A 4 -21.65 17.30 -10.27
CA GLU A 4 -21.85 15.98 -10.89
C GLU A 4 -20.84 14.95 -10.34
N TRP A 5 -19.59 15.36 -10.22
CA TRP A 5 -18.54 14.54 -9.64
C TRP A 5 -18.80 14.22 -8.17
N VAL A 6 -19.18 15.21 -7.39
CA VAL A 6 -19.52 15.03 -5.98
C VAL A 6 -20.68 14.06 -5.80
N GLN A 7 -21.75 14.17 -6.63
CA GLN A 7 -22.86 13.23 -6.59
C GLN A 7 -22.42 11.80 -6.93
N TRP A 8 -21.56 11.66 -7.94
CA TRP A 8 -20.99 10.36 -8.30
C TRP A 8 -20.10 9.78 -7.18
N LEU A 9 -19.27 10.62 -6.54
CA LEU A 9 -18.44 10.21 -5.38
C LEU A 9 -19.30 9.69 -4.23
N ARG A 10 -20.42 10.33 -3.93
CA ARG A 10 -21.36 9.93 -2.86
C ARG A 10 -22.02 8.58 -3.12
N LEU A 11 -22.06 8.13 -4.36
CA LEU A 11 -22.60 6.81 -4.72
C LEU A 11 -21.56 5.68 -4.57
N GLN A 12 -20.29 6.02 -4.34
CA GLN A 12 -19.24 4.99 -4.17
C GLN A 12 -19.38 4.33 -2.79
N PRO A 13 -19.35 2.99 -2.71
CA PRO A 13 -19.57 2.25 -1.46
C PRO A 13 -18.50 2.49 -0.40
N GLU A 14 -17.31 2.92 -0.81
CA GLU A 14 -16.17 3.22 0.03
C GLU A 14 -16.22 4.62 0.66
N VAL A 15 -17.03 5.51 0.08
CA VAL A 15 -17.15 6.91 0.51
C VAL A 15 -18.20 7.01 1.62
N GLU A 16 -17.84 7.68 2.70
CA GLU A 16 -18.75 7.94 3.82
C GLU A 16 -19.35 9.34 3.72
N HIS A 17 -18.52 10.34 3.42
CA HIS A 17 -18.95 11.73 3.31
C HIS A 17 -18.10 12.50 2.29
N VAL A 18 -18.73 13.46 1.61
CA VAL A 18 -18.05 14.40 0.72
C VAL A 18 -18.43 15.82 1.13
N ASN A 19 -17.42 16.60 1.50
CA ASN A 19 -17.56 18.02 1.84
C ASN A 19 -17.07 18.88 0.68
N THR A 20 -17.91 19.80 0.23
CA THR A 20 -17.64 20.67 -0.93
C THR A 20 -18.36 22.00 -0.80
N VAL A 21 -17.80 23.03 -1.39
CA VAL A 21 -18.45 24.33 -1.49
C VAL A 21 -19.76 24.31 -2.27
N SER A 22 -19.94 23.33 -3.17
CA SER A 22 -21.18 23.17 -3.91
C SER A 22 -22.41 23.01 -3.01
N ASP A 23 -22.24 22.34 -1.86
CA ASP A 23 -23.34 22.17 -0.89
C ASP A 23 -23.70 23.49 -0.19
N ILE A 24 -22.69 24.33 0.08
CA ILE A 24 -22.90 25.67 0.63
C ILE A 24 -23.71 26.51 -0.35
N ILE A 25 -23.33 26.51 -1.63
CA ILE A 25 -24.03 27.26 -2.68
C ILE A 25 -25.49 26.78 -2.82
N LYS A 26 -25.73 25.47 -2.84
CA LYS A 26 -27.08 24.91 -2.89
C LYS A 26 -27.91 25.32 -1.68
N ARG A 27 -27.32 25.30 -0.49
CA ARG A 27 -28.00 25.72 0.73
C ARG A 27 -28.33 27.20 0.72
N LEU A 28 -27.41 28.04 0.24
CA LEU A 28 -27.63 29.47 0.10
C LEU A 28 -28.77 29.76 -0.88
N ASN A 29 -28.75 29.12 -2.06
CA ASN A 29 -29.83 29.27 -3.04
C ASN A 29 -31.18 28.90 -2.43
N MET A 30 -31.28 27.81 -1.71
CA MET A 30 -32.50 27.42 -1.03
C MET A 30 -32.93 28.45 0.01
N ASN A 31 -32.03 28.93 0.86
CA ASN A 31 -32.33 29.93 1.89
C ASN A 31 -32.81 31.26 1.30
N MET A 32 -32.22 31.71 0.21
CA MET A 32 -32.61 32.94 -0.47
C MET A 32 -33.99 32.85 -1.13
N HIS A 33 -34.47 31.61 -1.38
CA HIS A 33 -35.79 31.34 -1.93
C HIS A 33 -36.80 30.81 -0.88
N ALA A 34 -36.74 31.34 0.34
CA ALA A 34 -37.65 31.02 1.44
C ALA A 34 -37.64 29.52 1.83
N ASP A 35 -36.47 28.88 1.82
CA ASP A 35 -36.24 27.47 2.17
C ASP A 35 -37.05 26.44 1.32
N LYS A 36 -37.46 26.82 0.12
CA LYS A 36 -38.12 25.90 -0.79
C LYS A 36 -37.12 24.86 -1.34
N SER A 37 -37.43 23.58 -1.17
CA SER A 37 -36.57 22.46 -1.56
C SER A 37 -36.22 22.40 -3.06
N GLU A 38 -37.10 22.95 -3.94
CA GLU A 38 -36.87 23.03 -5.38
C GLU A 38 -35.61 23.86 -5.76
N PHE A 39 -35.22 24.80 -4.87
CA PHE A 39 -34.02 25.63 -5.02
C PHE A 39 -32.77 25.03 -4.39
N HIS A 40 -32.82 23.80 -3.85
CA HIS A 40 -31.62 23.09 -3.38
C HIS A 40 -30.75 22.59 -4.57
N ARG A 41 -30.32 23.53 -5.39
CA ARG A 41 -29.51 23.29 -6.61
C ARG A 41 -28.54 24.45 -6.80
N ILE A 42 -27.52 24.25 -7.64
CA ILE A 42 -26.64 25.33 -8.06
C ILE A 42 -27.44 26.29 -8.92
N PRO A 43 -27.39 27.63 -8.68
CA PRO A 43 -28.01 28.63 -9.52
C PRO A 43 -27.56 28.48 -10.99
N GLY A 44 -28.47 28.74 -11.92
CA GLY A 44 -28.13 28.69 -13.34
C GLY A 44 -27.41 29.94 -13.83
N ASP A 45 -27.45 31.04 -13.05
CA ASP A 45 -26.82 32.30 -13.35
C ASP A 45 -25.53 32.48 -12.52
N GLU A 46 -24.44 32.81 -13.21
CA GLU A 46 -23.14 33.03 -12.58
C GLU A 46 -23.12 34.30 -11.70
N GLU A 47 -23.85 35.33 -12.10
CA GLU A 47 -23.94 36.59 -11.32
C GLU A 47 -24.70 36.35 -10.01
N GLU A 48 -25.80 35.60 -10.05
CA GLU A 48 -26.58 35.21 -8.87
C GLU A 48 -25.72 34.38 -7.91
N MET A 49 -24.98 33.42 -8.45
CA MET A 49 -24.06 32.60 -7.66
C MET A 49 -22.98 33.46 -6.99
N ALA A 50 -22.38 34.41 -7.70
CA ALA A 50 -21.38 35.31 -7.16
C ALA A 50 -21.92 36.22 -6.05
N GLN A 51 -23.16 36.71 -6.20
CA GLN A 51 -23.83 37.50 -5.17
C GLN A 51 -24.10 36.67 -3.91
N PHE A 52 -24.62 35.47 -4.03
CA PHE A 52 -24.85 34.57 -2.89
C PHE A 52 -23.54 34.27 -2.15
N PHE A 53 -22.48 34.07 -2.89
CA PHE A 53 -21.16 33.80 -2.34
C PHE A 53 -20.63 35.00 -1.53
N LEU A 54 -20.75 36.22 -2.10
CA LEU A 54 -20.36 37.45 -1.44
C LEU A 54 -21.15 37.68 -0.14
N LEU A 55 -22.47 37.51 -0.18
CA LEU A 55 -23.33 37.62 1.01
C LEU A 55 -22.92 36.62 2.09
N TYR A 56 -22.59 35.42 1.71
CA TYR A 56 -22.14 34.39 2.64
C TYR A 56 -20.81 34.79 3.29
N GLU A 57 -19.80 35.19 2.48
CA GLU A 57 -18.50 35.64 2.98
C GLU A 57 -18.66 36.81 3.98
N MET A 58 -19.52 37.77 3.68
CA MET A 58 -19.81 38.90 4.57
C MET A 58 -20.53 38.49 5.87
N SER A 59 -21.27 37.40 5.88
CA SER A 59 -21.99 36.87 7.05
C SER A 59 -21.10 36.04 7.98
N LEU A 60 -19.92 35.58 7.49
CA LEU A 60 -19.03 34.75 8.27
C LEU A 60 -18.32 35.52 9.38
N ARG A 61 -18.17 34.88 10.53
CA ARG A 61 -17.37 35.43 11.63
C ARG A 61 -15.88 35.38 11.30
N ARG A 62 -15.10 36.24 11.86
CA ARG A 62 -13.63 36.24 11.73
C ARG A 62 -13.09 34.84 12.09
N GLY A 63 -12.27 34.27 11.19
CA GLY A 63 -11.68 32.94 11.32
C GLY A 63 -12.55 31.79 10.82
N MET A 64 -13.75 32.05 10.28
CA MET A 64 -14.62 31.06 9.62
C MET A 64 -14.64 31.26 8.10
N ASP A 65 -13.61 31.86 7.54
CA ASP A 65 -13.48 32.09 6.11
C ASP A 65 -13.44 30.76 5.32
N LEU A 66 -13.69 30.86 4.02
CA LEU A 66 -13.68 29.72 3.11
C LEU A 66 -12.30 29.41 2.51
N ASN A 67 -11.22 30.01 3.03
CA ASN A 67 -9.87 29.85 2.50
C ASN A 67 -9.36 28.39 2.51
N ASN A 68 -9.98 27.52 3.31
CA ASN A 68 -9.69 26.09 3.33
C ASN A 68 -10.48 25.29 2.27
N GLN A 69 -11.45 25.90 1.58
CA GLN A 69 -12.31 25.26 0.57
C GLN A 69 -12.17 25.88 -0.81
N ILE A 70 -11.83 27.17 -0.90
CA ILE A 70 -11.68 27.91 -2.15
C ILE A 70 -10.43 28.79 -2.02
N ASP A 71 -9.69 28.92 -3.11
CA ASP A 71 -8.58 29.86 -3.21
C ASP A 71 -9.05 31.32 -3.28
N GLN A 72 -8.15 32.28 -2.99
CA GLN A 72 -8.47 33.70 -3.00
C GLN A 72 -8.92 34.21 -4.38
N ALA A 73 -8.39 33.62 -5.46
CA ALA A 73 -8.78 33.96 -6.83
C ALA A 73 -10.11 33.33 -7.24
N LYS A 74 -10.70 32.45 -6.41
CA LYS A 74 -11.92 31.68 -6.69
C LYS A 74 -11.83 30.80 -7.95
N SER A 75 -10.61 30.46 -8.32
CA SER A 75 -10.29 29.66 -9.51
C SER A 75 -10.22 28.16 -9.22
N SER A 76 -10.05 27.78 -7.97
CA SER A 76 -9.95 26.39 -7.55
C SER A 76 -10.72 26.11 -6.28
N THR A 77 -11.26 24.89 -6.15
CA THR A 77 -12.01 24.45 -4.99
C THR A 77 -11.50 23.13 -4.48
N ARG A 78 -11.60 22.94 -3.16
CA ARG A 78 -11.28 21.69 -2.49
C ARG A 78 -12.53 20.83 -2.34
N VAL A 79 -12.44 19.57 -2.77
CA VAL A 79 -13.43 18.53 -2.44
C VAL A 79 -12.79 17.60 -1.43
N ALA A 80 -13.31 17.56 -0.20
CA ALA A 80 -12.80 16.69 0.85
C ALA A 80 -13.65 15.42 0.95
N VAL A 81 -13.03 14.27 0.70
CA VAL A 81 -13.69 12.97 0.70
C VAL A 81 -13.27 12.21 1.96
N THR A 82 -14.25 11.87 2.79
CA THR A 82 -14.06 10.95 3.93
C THR A 82 -14.40 9.55 3.47
N VAL A 83 -13.44 8.64 3.59
CA VAL A 83 -13.60 7.24 3.23
C VAL A 83 -13.72 6.37 4.49
N LYS A 84 -14.39 5.23 4.35
CA LYS A 84 -14.47 4.19 5.38
C LYS A 84 -13.07 3.65 5.70
N ASN A 85 -12.97 2.75 6.68
CA ASN A 85 -11.73 2.04 6.94
C ASN A 85 -11.45 1.06 5.79
N LEU A 86 -10.57 1.44 4.88
CA LEU A 86 -10.22 0.72 3.66
C LEU A 86 -8.82 0.13 3.75
N SER A 87 -8.64 -1.01 3.10
CA SER A 87 -7.31 -1.50 2.80
C SER A 87 -6.62 -0.64 1.74
N THR A 88 -5.30 -0.67 1.68
CA THR A 88 -4.51 0.02 0.65
C THR A 88 -5.02 -0.27 -0.76
N ASN A 89 -5.29 -1.55 -1.07
CA ASN A 89 -5.78 -1.94 -2.40
C ASN A 89 -7.16 -1.37 -2.73
N GLN A 90 -8.07 -1.32 -1.76
CA GLN A 90 -9.40 -0.73 -1.95
C GLN A 90 -9.31 0.78 -2.18
N LEU A 91 -8.42 1.46 -1.44
CA LEU A 91 -8.22 2.90 -1.59
C LEU A 91 -7.62 3.24 -2.95
N LEU A 92 -6.59 2.51 -3.41
CA LEU A 92 -5.98 2.71 -4.72
C LEU A 92 -6.96 2.37 -5.85
N ALA A 93 -7.78 1.33 -5.70
CA ALA A 93 -8.83 1.01 -6.67
C ALA A 93 -9.93 2.09 -6.73
N LEU A 94 -10.26 2.74 -5.60
CA LEU A 94 -11.15 3.90 -5.60
C LEU A 94 -10.50 5.07 -6.34
N GLU A 95 -9.23 5.37 -6.08
CA GLU A 95 -8.49 6.44 -6.77
C GLU A 95 -8.48 6.22 -8.28
N GLU A 96 -8.18 5.01 -8.74
CA GLU A 96 -8.18 4.67 -10.18
C GLU A 96 -9.57 4.92 -10.82
N ARG A 97 -10.66 4.52 -10.15
CA ARG A 97 -12.02 4.80 -10.62
C ARG A 97 -12.34 6.29 -10.65
N VAL A 98 -11.88 7.05 -9.65
CA VAL A 98 -12.03 8.51 -9.59
C VAL A 98 -11.29 9.17 -10.74
N GLN A 99 -10.05 8.77 -11.00
CA GLN A 99 -9.24 9.28 -12.11
C GLN A 99 -9.90 8.96 -13.48
N GLN A 100 -10.36 7.73 -13.66
CA GLN A 100 -11.05 7.35 -14.90
C GLN A 100 -12.32 8.18 -15.11
N TRP A 101 -13.13 8.37 -14.06
CA TRP A 101 -14.33 9.19 -14.16
C TRP A 101 -14.01 10.65 -14.55
N MET A 102 -12.94 11.22 -13.97
CA MET A 102 -12.49 12.58 -14.31
C MET A 102 -12.03 12.67 -15.76
N VAL A 103 -11.31 11.65 -16.26
CA VAL A 103 -10.87 11.60 -17.67
C VAL A 103 -12.06 11.62 -18.62
N ASP A 104 -13.11 10.87 -18.27
CA ASP A 104 -14.29 10.70 -19.15
C ASP A 104 -15.27 11.89 -19.09
N ASN A 105 -15.34 12.62 -17.97
CA ASN A 105 -16.42 13.59 -17.71
C ASN A 105 -15.94 15.02 -17.46
N MET A 106 -14.62 15.24 -17.21
CA MET A 106 -14.08 16.57 -16.88
C MET A 106 -13.07 17.07 -17.91
N PRO A 107 -13.04 18.39 -18.16
CA PRO A 107 -11.96 19.02 -18.91
C PRO A 107 -10.61 18.76 -18.24
N GLU A 108 -9.54 18.72 -19.02
CA GLU A 108 -8.18 18.46 -18.53
C GLU A 108 -7.75 19.40 -17.38
N VAL A 109 -8.11 20.69 -17.49
CA VAL A 109 -7.82 21.71 -16.47
C VAL A 109 -8.43 21.44 -15.10
N MET A 110 -9.46 20.60 -15.02
CA MET A 110 -10.16 20.24 -13.77
C MET A 110 -9.73 18.89 -13.22
N ARG A 111 -8.86 18.16 -13.93
CA ARG A 111 -8.37 16.85 -13.48
C ARG A 111 -7.29 17.04 -12.43
N THR A 112 -7.36 16.27 -11.35
CA THR A 112 -6.41 16.34 -10.25
C THR A 112 -6.25 14.98 -9.59
N ASP A 113 -5.11 14.74 -8.97
CA ASP A 113 -4.88 13.54 -8.18
C ASP A 113 -5.44 13.70 -6.77
N GLY A 114 -5.85 12.59 -6.18
CA GLY A 114 -6.22 12.54 -4.78
C GLY A 114 -5.02 12.85 -3.88
N THR A 115 -5.19 13.76 -2.92
CA THR A 115 -4.13 14.16 -1.99
C THR A 115 -4.56 13.93 -0.55
N GLY A 116 -3.59 13.88 0.35
CA GLY A 116 -3.82 13.72 1.78
C GLY A 116 -2.98 12.60 2.38
N SER A 117 -2.93 12.57 3.72
CA SER A 117 -2.11 11.57 4.44
C SER A 117 -2.50 10.13 4.09
N THR A 118 -3.78 9.85 3.98
CA THR A 118 -4.30 8.50 3.67
C THR A 118 -3.81 8.01 2.30
N MET A 119 -3.89 8.86 1.26
CA MET A 119 -3.39 8.54 -0.08
C MET A 119 -1.87 8.39 -0.10
N MET A 120 -1.16 9.31 0.57
CA MET A 120 0.28 9.25 0.69
C MET A 120 0.75 7.91 1.30
N PHE A 121 0.13 7.49 2.42
CA PHE A 121 0.48 6.22 3.05
C PHE A 121 0.10 5.00 2.21
N ALA A 122 -0.99 5.07 1.43
CA ALA A 122 -1.36 4.00 0.53
C ALA A 122 -0.30 3.79 -0.57
N HIS A 123 0.11 4.86 -1.25
CA HIS A 123 1.14 4.79 -2.29
C HIS A 123 2.53 4.41 -1.74
N ILE A 124 2.91 4.95 -0.55
CA ILE A 124 4.15 4.53 0.12
C ILE A 124 4.09 3.05 0.47
N GLY A 125 2.98 2.58 1.02
CA GLY A 125 2.77 1.18 1.40
C GLY A 125 2.89 0.25 0.20
N GLU A 126 2.19 0.53 -0.88
CA GLU A 126 2.25 -0.25 -2.13
C GLU A 126 3.68 -0.32 -2.69
N ARG A 127 4.32 0.85 -2.83
CA ARG A 127 5.69 0.94 -3.36
C ARG A 127 6.68 0.19 -2.50
N ASN A 128 6.58 0.31 -1.17
CA ASN A 128 7.46 -0.39 -0.24
C ASN A 128 7.27 -1.90 -0.32
N ILE A 129 6.02 -2.40 -0.28
CA ILE A 129 5.73 -3.84 -0.40
C ILE A 129 6.31 -4.38 -1.71
N LYS A 130 6.05 -3.72 -2.83
CA LYS A 130 6.56 -4.12 -4.15
C LYS A 130 8.09 -4.12 -4.20
N SER A 131 8.73 -3.08 -3.69
CA SER A 131 10.20 -2.97 -3.64
C SER A 131 10.82 -4.04 -2.75
N MET A 132 10.22 -4.34 -1.60
CA MET A 132 10.69 -5.37 -0.68
C MET A 132 10.55 -6.77 -1.30
N LEU A 133 9.44 -7.09 -1.95
CA LEU A 133 9.26 -8.38 -2.62
C LEU A 133 10.26 -8.56 -3.76
N ILE A 134 10.47 -7.54 -4.59
CA ILE A 134 11.47 -7.58 -5.66
C ILE A 134 12.88 -7.70 -5.06
N GLY A 135 13.21 -6.88 -4.07
CA GLY A 135 14.52 -6.91 -3.41
C GLY A 135 14.83 -8.26 -2.78
N THR A 136 13.87 -8.86 -2.08
CA THR A 136 14.00 -10.19 -1.47
C THR A 136 14.21 -11.27 -2.55
N SER A 137 13.48 -11.19 -3.67
CA SER A 137 13.64 -12.14 -4.79
C SER A 137 15.03 -12.02 -5.44
N VAL A 138 15.51 -10.80 -5.66
CA VAL A 138 16.85 -10.55 -6.20
C VAL A 138 17.93 -11.03 -5.22
N ALA A 139 17.78 -10.75 -3.93
CA ALA A 139 18.70 -11.22 -2.90
C ALA A 139 18.80 -12.75 -2.88
N LEU A 140 17.66 -13.45 -2.96
CA LEU A 140 17.62 -14.91 -3.01
C LEU A 140 18.40 -15.47 -4.21
N VAL A 141 18.24 -14.87 -5.39
CA VAL A 141 18.99 -15.27 -6.59
C VAL A 141 20.50 -15.03 -6.40
N LEU A 142 20.89 -13.86 -5.90
CA LEU A 142 22.28 -13.53 -5.65
C LEU A 142 22.92 -14.47 -4.63
N ILE A 143 22.23 -14.76 -3.52
CA ILE A 143 22.68 -15.71 -2.50
C ILE A 143 22.92 -17.08 -3.12
N SER A 144 21.98 -17.57 -3.96
CA SER A 144 22.12 -18.86 -4.63
C SER A 144 23.33 -18.89 -5.57
N VAL A 145 23.57 -17.81 -6.31
CA VAL A 145 24.75 -17.69 -7.16
C VAL A 145 26.04 -17.73 -6.32
N ILE A 146 26.11 -16.97 -5.22
CA ILE A 146 27.26 -16.96 -4.31
C ILE A 146 27.50 -18.36 -3.73
N LEU A 147 26.42 -19.06 -3.33
CA LEU A 147 26.54 -20.43 -2.79
C LEU A 147 27.04 -21.43 -3.83
N ILE A 148 26.61 -21.33 -5.09
CA ILE A 148 27.16 -22.17 -6.17
C ILE A 148 28.67 -21.99 -6.28
N PHE A 149 29.17 -20.76 -6.24
CA PHE A 149 30.60 -20.49 -6.31
C PHE A 149 31.33 -20.92 -5.04
N ALA A 150 30.80 -20.61 -3.87
CA ALA A 150 31.43 -20.94 -2.57
C ALA A 150 31.54 -22.46 -2.36
N LEU A 151 30.48 -23.20 -2.67
CA LEU A 151 30.40 -24.64 -2.52
C LEU A 151 31.03 -25.40 -3.73
N LYS A 152 31.40 -24.68 -4.81
CA LYS A 152 31.91 -25.25 -6.05
C LYS A 152 31.04 -26.43 -6.57
N SER A 153 29.72 -26.29 -6.47
CA SER A 153 28.77 -27.35 -6.84
C SER A 153 27.43 -26.73 -7.25
N LEU A 154 27.14 -26.82 -8.54
CA LEU A 154 25.86 -26.35 -9.09
C LEU A 154 24.65 -27.09 -8.47
N PRO A 155 24.65 -28.44 -8.32
CA PRO A 155 23.50 -29.15 -7.76
C PRO A 155 23.21 -28.74 -6.31
N ILE A 156 24.24 -28.58 -5.48
CA ILE A 156 24.09 -28.24 -4.07
C ILE A 156 23.72 -26.77 -3.91
N GLY A 157 24.28 -25.87 -4.74
CA GLY A 157 23.85 -24.49 -4.77
C GLY A 157 22.40 -24.31 -5.19
N LEU A 158 21.91 -25.08 -6.16
CA LEU A 158 20.48 -25.08 -6.50
C LEU A 158 19.63 -25.73 -5.42
N LEU A 159 20.12 -26.79 -4.78
CA LEU A 159 19.40 -27.44 -3.67
C LEU A 159 19.21 -26.48 -2.48
N SER A 160 20.15 -25.55 -2.26
CA SER A 160 20.04 -24.53 -1.19
C SER A 160 18.84 -23.61 -1.33
N LEU A 161 18.26 -23.49 -2.55
CA LEU A 161 17.02 -22.71 -2.75
C LEU A 161 15.83 -23.30 -2.01
N VAL A 162 15.77 -24.62 -1.87
CA VAL A 162 14.62 -25.29 -1.23
C VAL A 162 14.44 -24.86 0.23
N PRO A 163 15.43 -25.01 1.11
CA PRO A 163 15.30 -24.55 2.50
C PRO A 163 15.13 -23.04 2.62
N ASN A 164 15.64 -22.26 1.68
CA ASN A 164 15.51 -20.81 1.69
C ASN A 164 14.13 -20.31 1.22
N LEU A 165 13.47 -21.06 0.31
CA LEU A 165 12.15 -20.71 -0.20
C LEU A 165 10.98 -21.25 0.64
N VAL A 166 11.12 -22.43 1.21
CA VAL A 166 10.01 -23.09 1.93
C VAL A 166 9.47 -22.25 3.09
N PRO A 167 10.28 -21.71 4.00
CA PRO A 167 9.75 -20.92 5.12
C PRO A 167 8.96 -19.68 4.69
N PRO A 168 9.45 -18.80 3.80
CA PRO A 168 8.66 -17.66 3.35
C PRO A 168 7.41 -18.08 2.56
N LEU A 169 7.48 -19.13 1.73
CA LEU A 169 6.30 -19.62 1.00
C LEU A 169 5.22 -20.16 1.94
N VAL A 170 5.60 -20.91 2.97
CA VAL A 170 4.67 -21.39 4.00
C VAL A 170 4.10 -20.21 4.79
N GLY A 171 4.95 -19.27 5.22
CA GLY A 171 4.52 -18.07 5.93
C GLY A 171 3.53 -17.22 5.13
N PHE A 172 3.85 -16.88 3.90
CA PHE A 172 2.94 -16.13 3.00
C PHE A 172 1.68 -16.93 2.67
N GLY A 173 1.80 -18.25 2.48
CA GLY A 173 0.67 -19.13 2.19
C GLY A 173 -0.32 -19.18 3.33
N LEU A 174 0.14 -19.41 4.56
CA LEU A 174 -0.71 -19.39 5.76
C LEU A 174 -1.31 -18.01 6.00
N TRP A 175 -0.53 -16.94 5.88
CA TRP A 175 -1.02 -15.58 6.03
C TRP A 175 -2.09 -15.26 4.98
N GLY A 176 -1.89 -15.68 3.73
CA GLY A 176 -2.87 -15.52 2.66
C GLY A 176 -4.19 -16.23 2.94
N LEU A 177 -4.15 -17.42 3.57
CA LEU A 177 -5.35 -18.18 3.94
C LEU A 177 -6.13 -17.53 5.09
N PHE A 178 -5.44 -16.96 6.10
CA PHE A 178 -6.11 -16.43 7.28
C PHE A 178 -6.40 -14.94 7.22
N VAL A 179 -5.57 -14.15 6.55
CA VAL A 179 -5.66 -12.67 6.53
C VAL A 179 -6.00 -12.13 5.14
N GLY A 180 -5.56 -12.81 4.09
CA GLY A 180 -5.87 -12.46 2.70
C GLY A 180 -5.16 -11.23 2.13
N GLN A 181 -4.34 -10.52 2.92
CA GLN A 181 -3.66 -9.29 2.49
C GLN A 181 -2.19 -9.29 2.93
N VAL A 182 -1.30 -8.90 2.03
CA VAL A 182 0.12 -8.71 2.33
C VAL A 182 0.33 -7.27 2.78
N GLY A 183 0.57 -7.08 4.08
CA GLY A 183 0.90 -5.78 4.65
C GLY A 183 2.40 -5.52 4.69
N LEU A 184 2.76 -4.26 5.01
CA LEU A 184 4.15 -3.83 5.15
C LEU A 184 4.91 -4.69 6.18
N GLY A 185 4.28 -4.99 7.32
CA GLY A 185 4.88 -5.80 8.39
C GLY A 185 5.30 -7.19 7.92
N LEU A 186 4.42 -7.90 7.19
CA LEU A 186 4.74 -9.22 6.65
C LEU A 186 5.91 -9.18 5.66
N SER A 187 5.97 -8.14 4.83
CA SER A 187 7.06 -7.96 3.86
C SER A 187 8.41 -7.76 4.55
N ILE A 188 8.45 -6.98 5.65
CA ILE A 188 9.65 -6.78 6.46
C ILE A 188 10.09 -8.09 7.11
N VAL A 189 9.17 -8.81 7.75
CA VAL A 189 9.45 -10.09 8.42
C VAL A 189 10.01 -11.11 7.42
N ALA A 190 9.43 -11.20 6.22
CA ALA A 190 9.92 -12.11 5.17
C ALA A 190 11.37 -11.83 4.78
N GLY A 191 11.75 -10.55 4.63
CA GLY A 191 13.13 -10.16 4.33
C GLY A 191 14.12 -10.48 5.46
N MET A 192 13.73 -10.24 6.70
CA MET A 192 14.55 -10.56 7.89
C MET A 192 14.73 -12.08 8.06
N THR A 193 13.64 -12.83 7.94
CA THR A 193 13.65 -14.29 8.06
C THR A 193 14.51 -14.94 6.98
N LEU A 194 14.50 -14.43 5.75
CA LEU A 194 15.36 -14.94 4.68
C LEU A 194 16.83 -14.90 5.07
N GLY A 195 17.32 -13.79 5.67
CA GLY A 195 18.71 -13.67 6.10
C GLY A 195 19.12 -14.76 7.09
N ILE A 196 18.26 -15.06 8.07
CA ILE A 196 18.50 -16.08 9.09
C ILE A 196 18.53 -17.47 8.48
N VAL A 197 17.53 -17.80 7.66
CA VAL A 197 17.44 -19.12 7.00
C VAL A 197 18.62 -19.38 6.08
N VAL A 198 19.09 -18.34 5.39
CA VAL A 198 20.28 -18.43 4.53
C VAL A 198 21.52 -18.76 5.35
N ASP A 199 21.75 -18.09 6.49
CA ASP A 199 22.89 -18.34 7.36
C ASP A 199 22.91 -19.80 7.83
N ASP A 200 21.80 -20.30 8.36
CA ASP A 200 21.65 -21.69 8.77
C ASP A 200 21.91 -22.67 7.62
N THR A 201 21.38 -22.37 6.43
CA THR A 201 21.58 -23.19 5.22
C THR A 201 23.06 -23.22 4.81
N VAL A 202 23.74 -22.09 4.84
CA VAL A 202 25.16 -21.99 4.50
C VAL A 202 26.01 -22.82 5.45
N HIS A 203 25.80 -22.68 6.75
CA HIS A 203 26.54 -23.42 7.78
C HIS A 203 26.34 -24.93 7.64
N PHE A 204 25.10 -25.39 7.43
CA PHE A 204 24.79 -26.80 7.25
C PHE A 204 25.43 -27.36 5.98
N LEU A 205 25.25 -26.71 4.83
CA LEU A 205 25.77 -27.17 3.55
C LEU A 205 27.29 -27.15 3.50
N TYR A 206 27.92 -26.17 4.12
CA TYR A 206 29.38 -26.11 4.22
C TYR A 206 29.93 -27.34 4.99
N LYS A 207 29.35 -27.67 6.16
CA LYS A 207 29.76 -28.86 6.95
C LYS A 207 29.48 -30.16 6.21
N TYR A 208 28.33 -30.26 5.55
CA TYR A 208 28.02 -31.42 4.68
C TYR A 208 29.08 -31.60 3.57
N MET A 209 29.39 -30.52 2.86
CA MET A 209 30.39 -30.58 1.78
C MET A 209 31.78 -30.90 2.26
N HIS A 210 32.22 -30.35 3.39
CA HIS A 210 33.47 -30.68 4.03
C HIS A 210 33.57 -32.17 4.38
N ALA A 211 32.55 -32.72 5.02
CA ALA A 211 32.50 -34.14 5.37
C ALA A 211 32.51 -35.06 4.11
N ASN A 212 31.71 -34.72 3.10
CA ASN A 212 31.61 -35.52 1.91
C ASN A 212 32.88 -35.46 1.02
N ARG A 213 33.47 -34.27 0.81
CA ARG A 213 34.60 -34.10 -0.10
C ARG A 213 35.95 -34.34 0.55
N GLU A 214 36.19 -33.82 1.74
CA GLU A 214 37.51 -33.85 2.38
C GLU A 214 37.64 -35.08 3.27
N MET A 215 36.60 -35.45 4.01
CA MET A 215 36.61 -36.64 4.87
C MET A 215 36.15 -37.90 4.13
N LYS A 216 35.72 -37.75 2.85
CA LYS A 216 35.25 -38.87 1.99
C LYS A 216 34.14 -39.72 2.61
N MET A 217 33.31 -39.11 3.42
CA MET A 217 32.13 -39.73 4.02
C MET A 217 31.02 -39.98 2.98
N THR A 218 30.24 -41.03 3.19
CA THR A 218 29.03 -41.21 2.38
C THR A 218 28.04 -40.07 2.63
N ALA A 219 27.06 -39.89 1.73
CA ALA A 219 26.07 -38.83 1.85
C ALA A 219 25.32 -38.88 3.20
N THR A 220 24.97 -40.08 3.67
CA THR A 220 24.28 -40.28 4.96
C THR A 220 25.15 -39.89 6.14
N GLU A 221 26.41 -40.34 6.14
CA GLU A 221 27.38 -39.99 7.21
C GLU A 221 27.67 -38.50 7.22
N ALA A 222 27.80 -37.85 6.07
CA ALA A 222 28.03 -36.42 5.94
C ALA A 222 26.85 -35.59 6.50
N VAL A 223 25.60 -36.05 6.29
CA VAL A 223 24.41 -35.44 6.89
C VAL A 223 24.44 -35.57 8.41
N HIS A 224 24.73 -36.76 8.93
CA HIS A 224 24.86 -36.95 10.38
C HIS A 224 25.96 -36.09 11.01
N TYR A 225 27.10 -36.00 10.35
CA TYR A 225 28.20 -35.14 10.75
C TYR A 225 27.79 -33.65 10.79
N ALA A 226 27.11 -33.18 9.76
CA ALA A 226 26.62 -31.80 9.70
C ALA A 226 25.64 -31.52 10.86
N PHE A 227 24.64 -32.38 11.07
CA PHE A 227 23.72 -32.22 12.20
C PHE A 227 24.40 -32.28 13.56
N HIS A 228 25.36 -33.17 13.76
CA HIS A 228 26.07 -33.27 15.01
C HIS A 228 26.94 -32.02 15.28
N THR A 229 27.48 -31.40 14.23
CA THR A 229 28.39 -30.26 14.36
C THR A 229 27.65 -28.93 14.53
N VAL A 230 26.59 -28.68 13.76
CA VAL A 230 25.88 -27.39 13.76
C VAL A 230 24.44 -27.48 14.25
N GLY A 231 23.88 -28.68 14.43
CA GLY A 231 22.46 -28.85 14.77
C GLY A 231 22.06 -28.23 16.11
N SER A 232 22.95 -28.28 17.12
CA SER A 232 22.69 -27.63 18.41
C SER A 232 22.64 -26.09 18.26
N ALA A 233 23.49 -25.51 17.44
CA ALA A 233 23.47 -24.08 17.15
C ALA A 233 22.19 -23.68 16.41
N LEU A 234 21.78 -24.46 15.40
CA LEU A 234 20.55 -24.23 14.65
C LEU A 234 19.28 -24.28 15.55
N VAL A 235 19.23 -25.22 16.49
CA VAL A 235 18.14 -25.30 17.47
C VAL A 235 18.13 -24.09 18.41
N VAL A 236 19.31 -23.68 18.90
CA VAL A 236 19.42 -22.51 19.79
C VAL A 236 19.03 -21.23 19.05
N THR A 237 19.50 -21.00 17.82
CA THR A 237 19.11 -19.84 17.01
C THR A 237 17.61 -19.82 16.76
N THR A 238 17.00 -20.96 16.43
CA THR A 238 15.55 -21.08 16.25
C THR A 238 14.78 -20.71 17.53
N ILE A 239 15.20 -21.21 18.70
CA ILE A 239 14.53 -20.93 19.99
C ILE A 239 14.68 -19.45 20.40
N VAL A 240 15.83 -18.83 20.13
CA VAL A 240 16.10 -17.42 20.48
C VAL A 240 15.32 -16.45 19.59
N LEU A 241 14.98 -16.87 18.37
CA LEU A 241 14.29 -16.04 17.38
C LEU A 241 12.78 -16.16 17.38
N ILE A 242 12.20 -17.14 18.09
CA ILE A 242 10.76 -17.30 18.30
C ILE A 242 10.34 -16.54 19.57
#